data_c060e3232d5b5f76a5b0623252db8ce2
#
_entry.id   c060e3232d5b5f76a5b0623252db8ce2
#
_cell.length_a   1.000
_cell.length_b   1.000
_cell.length_c   1.000
_cell.angle_alpha   90.00
_cell.angle_beta   90.00
_cell.angle_gamma   90.00
#
_symmetry.space_group_name_H-M   'P 1'
#
loop_
_entity.id
_entity.type
_entity.pdbx_description
1 polymer ?
#
loop_
_entity_poly.entity_id
_entity_poly.type
_entity_poly.pdbx_seq_one_letter_code
_entity_poly.pdbx_strand_id
1 'polypeptide(L)'
;MSIEMNRPKEIVADILDKGVKIENIVFVGCGASMAESYPGRYFLESCAKKLRIFHFTASEFNWNTPAWLGDTSVVISVSMGGNTPETVQANSVAKAAGATVISVTHVAGSPLTKEADYCVIHDFETNYAAKLERMGYTMALALELLQQTEGYEHYDKMLDGFAKIFDLAESSAQASRRVAREFAKEYQNAPVIYVMSSGASTEVAYSTSVCMLMEMQWIHSGNCHSGEFFHGPFEIVEKDVP
;
A
#
# COMPACT_ATOMS: atom_id res chain seq x y z
N MET A 1 16.27 -12.33 -1.40
CA MET A 1 15.76 -10.97 -1.63
C MET A 1 15.42 -10.34 -0.30
N SER A 2 15.61 -9.05 -0.09
CA SER A 2 15.30 -8.35 1.16
C SER A 2 14.84 -6.93 0.83
N ILE A 3 14.01 -6.35 1.70
CA ILE A 3 13.71 -4.92 1.62
C ILE A 3 14.94 -4.14 2.10
N GLU A 4 15.46 -3.27 1.24
CA GLU A 4 16.59 -2.42 1.59
C GLU A 4 16.13 -1.25 2.47
N MET A 5 16.55 -1.26 3.73
CA MET A 5 16.12 -0.26 4.73
C MET A 5 16.92 1.06 4.67
N ASN A 6 18.11 1.06 4.07
CA ASN A 6 18.97 2.26 4.06
C ASN A 6 18.29 3.43 3.36
N ARG A 7 17.72 3.20 2.16
CA ARG A 7 17.10 4.28 1.40
C ARG A 7 15.91 4.93 2.09
N PRO A 8 14.91 4.20 2.63
CA PRO A 8 13.86 4.79 3.48
C PRO A 8 14.40 5.58 4.65
N LYS A 9 15.39 5.05 5.36
CA LYS A 9 16.04 5.68 6.52
C LYS A 9 16.72 7.01 6.16
N GLU A 10 17.50 7.03 5.08
CA GLU A 10 18.19 8.23 4.60
C GLU A 10 17.21 9.31 4.16
N ILE A 11 16.13 8.94 3.45
CA ILE A 11 15.10 9.87 3.00
C ILE A 11 14.47 10.58 4.20
N VAL A 12 14.04 9.82 5.20
CA VAL A 12 13.37 10.42 6.38
C VAL A 12 14.34 11.27 7.18
N ALA A 13 15.60 10.84 7.35
CA ALA A 13 16.62 11.63 8.00
C ALA A 13 16.86 12.97 7.28
N ASP A 14 17.03 12.97 5.95
CA ASP A 14 17.25 14.18 5.16
C ASP A 14 16.05 15.16 5.21
N ILE A 15 14.81 14.63 5.24
CA ILE A 15 13.61 15.46 5.43
C ILE A 15 13.65 16.20 6.79
N LEU A 16 13.99 15.48 7.85
CA LEU A 16 14.09 16.05 9.21
C LEU A 16 15.27 17.01 9.34
N ASP A 17 16.43 16.69 8.76
CA ASP A 17 17.63 17.53 8.76
C ASP A 17 17.41 18.87 8.02
N LYS A 18 16.50 18.88 7.02
CA LYS A 18 16.04 20.11 6.35
C LYS A 18 15.06 20.94 7.19
N GLY A 19 14.75 20.50 8.41
CA GLY A 19 13.87 21.19 9.34
C GLY A 19 12.38 21.02 9.08
N VAL A 20 11.98 20.04 8.25
CA VAL A 20 10.56 19.74 8.03
C VAL A 20 9.97 19.14 9.29
N LYS A 21 8.94 19.80 9.84
CA LYS A 21 8.15 19.26 10.95
C LYS A 21 7.06 18.36 10.40
N ILE A 22 7.25 17.05 10.46
CA ILE A 22 6.27 16.11 9.93
C ILE A 22 5.09 15.96 10.90
N GLU A 23 3.88 16.31 10.45
CA GLU A 23 2.63 16.16 11.19
C GLU A 23 1.63 15.28 10.46
N ASN A 24 1.65 15.28 9.12
CA ASN A 24 0.71 14.56 8.28
C ASN A 24 1.46 13.60 7.35
N ILE A 25 1.02 12.37 7.28
CA ILE A 25 1.49 11.39 6.31
C ILE A 25 0.31 10.98 5.43
N VAL A 26 0.49 11.12 4.12
CA VAL A 26 -0.54 10.87 3.12
C VAL A 26 -0.06 9.82 2.14
N PHE A 27 -0.75 8.69 2.07
CA PHE A 27 -0.52 7.69 1.02
C PHE A 27 -1.46 7.97 -0.14
N VAL A 28 -0.92 7.97 -1.37
CA VAL A 28 -1.68 8.26 -2.58
C VAL A 28 -1.31 7.28 -3.69
N GLY A 29 -2.31 6.75 -4.37
CA GLY A 29 -2.12 5.84 -5.50
C GLY A 29 -3.43 5.48 -6.18
N CYS A 30 -3.37 4.56 -7.13
CA CYS A 30 -4.54 4.02 -7.83
C CYS A 30 -4.52 2.49 -7.80
N GLY A 31 -5.69 1.87 -7.65
CA GLY A 31 -5.86 0.43 -7.77
C GLY A 31 -4.92 -0.37 -6.86
N ALA A 32 -4.23 -1.35 -7.42
CA ALA A 32 -3.33 -2.22 -6.68
C ALA A 32 -2.19 -1.45 -5.96
N SER A 33 -1.67 -0.37 -6.57
CA SER A 33 -0.61 0.42 -5.94
C SER A 33 -1.08 1.15 -4.69
N MET A 34 -2.33 1.63 -4.67
CA MET A 34 -2.95 2.20 -3.47
C MET A 34 -3.14 1.11 -2.39
N ALA A 35 -3.71 -0.02 -2.77
CA ALA A 35 -3.94 -1.14 -1.87
C ALA A 35 -2.64 -1.67 -1.23
N GLU A 36 -1.55 -1.74 -2.00
CA GLU A 36 -0.23 -2.18 -1.51
C GLU A 36 0.41 -1.18 -0.52
N SER A 37 -0.03 0.08 -0.49
CA SER A 37 0.41 1.05 0.52
C SER A 37 -0.36 0.97 1.85
N TYR A 38 -1.52 0.30 1.85
CA TYR A 38 -2.40 0.22 3.01
C TYR A 38 -1.76 -0.38 4.27
N PRO A 39 -0.93 -1.43 4.23
CA PRO A 39 -0.27 -1.94 5.42
C PRO A 39 0.58 -0.88 6.14
N GLY A 40 1.28 -0.03 5.40
CA GLY A 40 2.05 1.09 5.96
C GLY A 40 1.14 2.12 6.65
N ARG A 41 0.02 2.47 6.01
CA ARG A 41 -1.01 3.31 6.63
C ARG A 41 -1.55 2.68 7.92
N TYR A 42 -2.01 1.43 7.85
CA TYR A 42 -2.62 0.72 8.99
C TYR A 42 -1.66 0.61 10.18
N PHE A 43 -0.37 0.33 9.89
CA PHE A 43 0.68 0.31 10.90
C PHE A 43 0.82 1.66 11.60
N LEU A 44 0.92 2.75 10.84
CA LEU A 44 1.05 4.09 11.41
C LEU A 44 -0.19 4.49 12.21
N GLU A 45 -1.40 4.24 11.71
CA GLU A 45 -2.64 4.52 12.44
C GLU A 45 -2.72 3.75 13.76
N SER A 46 -2.16 2.54 13.80
CA SER A 46 -2.17 1.69 14.98
C SER A 46 -1.10 2.08 16.01
N CYS A 47 0.01 2.68 15.60
CA CYS A 47 1.20 2.88 16.43
C CYS A 47 1.55 4.35 16.69
N ALA A 48 1.25 5.26 15.77
CA ALA A 48 1.57 6.68 15.91
C ALA A 48 0.66 7.36 16.94
N LYS A 49 1.25 8.29 17.70
CA LYS A 49 0.53 9.03 18.76
C LYS A 49 0.31 10.51 18.39
N LYS A 50 1.14 11.05 17.50
CA LYS A 50 1.12 12.45 17.10
C LYS A 50 0.90 12.64 15.62
N LEU A 51 1.41 11.74 14.78
CA LEU A 51 1.25 11.79 13.33
C LEU A 51 -0.21 11.54 12.95
N ARG A 52 -0.70 12.30 11.99
CA ARG A 52 -2.01 12.11 11.36
C ARG A 52 -1.82 11.38 10.04
N ILE A 53 -2.58 10.31 9.82
CA ILE A 53 -2.38 9.40 8.70
C ILE A 53 -3.60 9.44 7.78
N PHE A 54 -3.34 9.54 6.49
CA PHE A 54 -4.38 9.62 5.46
C PHE A 54 -4.04 8.71 4.29
N HIS A 55 -5.08 8.26 3.60
CA HIS A 55 -4.96 7.37 2.45
C HIS A 55 -6.03 7.73 1.42
N PHE A 56 -5.63 8.15 0.24
CA PHE A 56 -6.53 8.60 -0.81
C PHE A 56 -6.25 7.87 -2.13
N THR A 57 -7.30 7.66 -2.91
CA THR A 57 -7.09 7.46 -4.35
C THR A 57 -6.53 8.76 -4.94
N ALA A 58 -5.65 8.65 -5.93
CA ALA A 58 -5.04 9.84 -6.52
C ALA A 58 -6.09 10.78 -7.15
N SER A 59 -7.15 10.23 -7.73
CA SER A 59 -8.25 11.04 -8.27
C SER A 59 -8.96 11.86 -7.20
N GLU A 60 -9.33 11.22 -6.07
CA GLU A 60 -9.96 11.93 -4.94
C GLU A 60 -9.05 13.02 -4.38
N PHE A 61 -7.77 12.70 -4.17
CA PHE A 61 -6.78 13.64 -3.71
C PHE A 61 -6.63 14.87 -4.62
N ASN A 62 -6.64 14.67 -5.93
CA ASN A 62 -6.49 15.75 -6.91
C ASN A 62 -7.72 16.67 -6.98
N TRP A 63 -8.93 16.12 -6.87
CA TRP A 63 -10.18 16.88 -6.99
C TRP A 63 -10.65 17.47 -5.67
N ASN A 64 -10.29 16.87 -4.55
CA ASN A 64 -10.67 17.32 -3.22
C ASN A 64 -9.43 17.41 -2.33
N THR A 65 -8.45 18.19 -2.78
CA THR A 65 -7.19 18.39 -2.06
C THR A 65 -7.46 18.90 -0.64
N PRO A 66 -6.97 18.21 0.40
CA PRO A 66 -7.23 18.60 1.77
C PRO A 66 -6.69 20.02 2.09
N ALA A 67 -7.49 20.86 2.72
CA ALA A 67 -7.13 22.25 3.06
C ALA A 67 -5.94 22.35 4.04
N TRP A 68 -5.64 21.29 4.79
CA TRP A 68 -4.51 21.23 5.72
C TRP A 68 -3.20 20.75 5.06
N LEU A 69 -3.23 20.35 3.79
CA LEU A 69 -2.04 19.91 3.08
C LEU A 69 -1.04 21.07 2.94
N GLY A 70 0.20 20.85 3.31
CA GLY A 70 1.22 21.90 3.32
C GLY A 70 2.59 21.41 3.74
N ASP A 71 3.44 22.31 4.20
CA ASP A 71 4.85 22.11 4.55
C ASP A 71 5.11 21.14 5.72
N THR A 72 4.07 20.81 6.50
CA THR A 72 4.14 19.77 7.53
C THR A 72 3.67 18.40 7.05
N SER A 73 3.43 18.25 5.75
CA SER A 73 2.90 17.02 5.16
C SER A 73 3.96 16.29 4.34
N VAL A 74 4.00 14.97 4.50
CA VAL A 74 4.76 14.05 3.64
C VAL A 74 3.75 13.23 2.83
N VAL A 75 3.80 13.32 1.51
CA VAL A 75 2.98 12.56 0.58
C VAL A 75 3.80 11.42 0.00
N ILE A 76 3.34 10.19 0.23
CA ILE A 76 3.95 8.97 -0.33
C ILE A 76 3.09 8.52 -1.49
N SER A 77 3.56 8.77 -2.71
CA SER A 77 2.87 8.38 -3.94
C SER A 77 3.40 7.05 -4.47
N VAL A 78 2.48 6.18 -4.86
CA VAL A 78 2.82 4.80 -5.27
C VAL A 78 2.27 4.51 -6.65
N SER A 79 3.14 4.13 -7.58
CA SER A 79 2.76 3.64 -8.91
C SER A 79 3.83 2.70 -9.44
N MET A 80 3.46 1.48 -9.82
CA MET A 80 4.42 0.49 -10.32
C MET A 80 5.23 1.03 -11.50
N GLY A 81 4.57 1.42 -12.58
CA GLY A 81 5.22 1.96 -13.78
C GLY A 81 5.58 3.44 -13.69
N GLY A 82 5.14 4.15 -12.65
CA GLY A 82 5.40 5.57 -12.47
C GLY A 82 4.81 6.49 -13.53
N ASN A 83 3.79 6.04 -14.28
CA ASN A 83 3.17 6.78 -15.40
C ASN A 83 1.65 6.90 -15.28
N THR A 84 1.04 6.49 -14.19
CA THR A 84 -0.40 6.69 -13.90
C THR A 84 -0.68 8.18 -13.81
N PRO A 85 -1.46 8.77 -14.75
CA PRO A 85 -1.60 10.22 -14.84
C PRO A 85 -2.11 10.87 -13.55
N GLU A 86 -3.08 10.24 -12.90
CA GLU A 86 -3.66 10.73 -11.64
C GLU A 86 -2.64 10.76 -10.51
N THR A 87 -1.77 9.73 -10.43
CA THR A 87 -0.73 9.67 -9.39
C THR A 87 0.40 10.68 -9.67
N VAL A 88 0.75 10.88 -10.93
CA VAL A 88 1.71 11.92 -11.33
C VAL A 88 1.16 13.31 -10.99
N GLN A 89 -0.11 13.57 -11.31
CA GLN A 89 -0.78 14.83 -10.97
C GLN A 89 -0.83 15.04 -9.45
N ALA A 90 -1.04 14.00 -8.67
CA ALA A 90 -1.06 14.08 -7.20
C ALA A 90 0.28 14.61 -6.64
N ASN A 91 1.42 14.24 -7.24
CA ASN A 91 2.71 14.80 -6.87
C ASN A 91 2.76 16.31 -7.12
N SER A 92 2.33 16.76 -8.31
CA SER A 92 2.29 18.19 -8.66
C SER A 92 1.37 18.98 -7.72
N VAL A 93 0.20 18.42 -7.37
CA VAL A 93 -0.75 19.02 -6.42
C VAL A 93 -0.13 19.12 -5.02
N ALA A 94 0.50 18.04 -4.55
CA ALA A 94 1.16 18.02 -3.24
C ALA A 94 2.30 19.05 -3.15
N LYS A 95 3.15 19.13 -4.17
CA LYS A 95 4.24 20.12 -4.23
C LYS A 95 3.72 21.55 -4.30
N ALA A 96 2.68 21.81 -5.09
CA ALA A 96 2.05 23.12 -5.15
C ALA A 96 1.50 23.57 -3.79
N ALA A 97 1.07 22.64 -2.94
CA ALA A 97 0.65 22.91 -1.57
C ALA A 97 1.83 23.06 -0.58
N GLY A 98 3.06 22.81 -0.99
CA GLY A 98 4.26 22.88 -0.15
C GLY A 98 4.62 21.58 0.57
N ALA A 99 3.92 20.47 0.29
CA ALA A 99 4.22 19.18 0.89
C ALA A 99 5.51 18.55 0.33
N THR A 100 6.20 17.76 1.15
CA THR A 100 7.31 16.92 0.71
C THR A 100 6.78 15.66 0.04
N VAL A 101 7.29 15.33 -1.14
CA VAL A 101 6.81 14.19 -1.93
C VAL A 101 7.86 13.08 -2.03
N ILE A 102 7.48 11.88 -1.63
CA ILE A 102 8.26 10.64 -1.78
C ILE A 102 7.53 9.74 -2.77
N SER A 103 8.17 9.36 -3.86
CA SER A 103 7.58 8.44 -4.84
C SER A 103 8.17 7.03 -4.74
N VAL A 104 7.31 6.02 -4.77
CA VAL A 104 7.68 4.61 -4.79
C VAL A 104 7.28 4.01 -6.14
N THR A 105 8.25 3.56 -6.90
CA THR A 105 8.05 3.01 -8.26
C THR A 105 9.20 2.07 -8.62
N HIS A 106 8.98 1.23 -9.63
CA HIS A 106 10.05 0.41 -10.17
C HIS A 106 10.78 1.05 -11.37
N VAL A 107 10.23 2.13 -11.95
CA VAL A 107 10.79 2.76 -13.15
C VAL A 107 11.51 4.07 -12.80
N ALA A 108 12.83 4.01 -12.77
CA ALA A 108 13.66 5.21 -12.66
C ALA A 108 13.45 6.13 -13.87
N GLY A 109 13.38 7.44 -13.61
CA GLY A 109 13.18 8.46 -14.68
C GLY A 109 11.75 8.53 -15.21
N SER A 110 10.81 7.79 -14.62
CA SER A 110 9.38 7.89 -14.96
C SER A 110 8.81 9.28 -14.66
N PRO A 111 7.65 9.65 -15.23
CA PRO A 111 6.97 10.90 -14.90
C PRO A 111 6.80 11.13 -13.39
N LEU A 112 6.44 10.07 -12.63
CA LEU A 112 6.27 10.14 -11.19
C LEU A 112 7.53 10.59 -10.46
N THR A 113 8.70 10.07 -10.87
CA THR A 113 9.97 10.40 -10.21
C THR A 113 10.46 11.82 -10.51
N LYS A 114 10.03 12.41 -11.62
CA LYS A 114 10.38 13.79 -11.99
C LYS A 114 9.66 14.83 -11.13
N GLU A 115 8.48 14.47 -10.64
CA GLU A 115 7.65 15.32 -9.80
C GLU A 115 7.86 15.09 -8.30
N ALA A 116 8.78 14.20 -7.91
CA ALA A 116 9.06 13.88 -6.52
C ALA A 116 10.30 14.59 -5.98
N ASP A 117 10.33 14.85 -4.67
CA ASP A 117 11.53 15.32 -3.96
C ASP A 117 12.47 14.16 -3.66
N TYR A 118 11.89 13.00 -3.38
CA TYR A 118 12.61 11.75 -3.11
C TYR A 118 11.98 10.58 -3.86
N CYS A 119 12.82 9.61 -4.21
CA CYS A 119 12.37 8.40 -4.87
C CYS A 119 12.92 7.16 -4.19
N VAL A 120 12.05 6.17 -4.03
CA VAL A 120 12.40 4.79 -3.74
C VAL A 120 12.16 4.01 -5.03
N ILE A 121 13.24 3.59 -5.66
CA ILE A 121 13.20 2.74 -6.85
C ILE A 121 13.43 1.30 -6.40
N HIS A 122 12.46 0.45 -6.65
CA HIS A 122 12.53 -0.97 -6.31
C HIS A 122 12.69 -1.83 -7.55
N ASP A 123 13.26 -3.02 -7.38
CA ASP A 123 13.31 -4.01 -8.43
C ASP A 123 11.90 -4.55 -8.74
N PHE A 124 11.76 -5.16 -9.89
CA PHE A 124 10.53 -5.83 -10.27
C PHE A 124 10.86 -7.21 -10.79
N GLU A 125 10.68 -8.20 -9.93
CA GLU A 125 10.80 -9.60 -10.34
C GLU A 125 9.45 -10.20 -10.70
N THR A 126 9.44 -11.18 -11.59
CA THR A 126 8.23 -11.86 -12.07
C THR A 126 7.76 -12.99 -11.17
N ASN A 127 8.28 -13.08 -9.94
CA ASN A 127 7.91 -14.07 -8.94
C ASN A 127 6.95 -13.50 -7.87
N TYR A 128 6.58 -14.29 -6.88
CA TYR A 128 5.72 -13.84 -5.77
C TYR A 128 6.31 -12.68 -4.97
N ALA A 129 7.63 -12.58 -4.90
CA ALA A 129 8.33 -11.54 -4.17
C ALA A 129 8.14 -10.15 -4.79
N ALA A 130 7.95 -10.05 -6.10
CA ALA A 130 7.78 -8.79 -6.82
C ALA A 130 6.65 -7.90 -6.28
N LYS A 131 5.55 -8.53 -5.84
CA LYS A 131 4.41 -7.79 -5.27
C LYS A 131 4.67 -7.31 -3.85
N LEU A 132 5.60 -7.93 -3.14
CA LEU A 132 5.97 -7.52 -1.78
C LEU A 132 6.87 -6.28 -1.75
N GLU A 133 7.55 -5.98 -2.84
CA GLU A 133 8.53 -4.89 -2.86
C GLU A 133 7.87 -3.53 -2.62
N ARG A 134 6.82 -3.16 -3.37
CA ARG A 134 6.12 -1.89 -3.13
C ARG A 134 5.50 -1.82 -1.74
N MET A 135 4.81 -2.89 -1.34
CA MET A 135 4.25 -3.01 0.01
C MET A 135 5.36 -2.92 1.07
N GLY A 136 6.47 -3.60 0.86
CA GLY A 136 7.62 -3.57 1.76
C GLY A 136 8.26 -2.20 1.86
N TYR A 137 8.46 -1.49 0.75
CA TYR A 137 9.06 -0.15 0.78
C TYR A 137 8.11 0.91 1.34
N THR A 138 6.82 0.85 1.08
CA THR A 138 5.84 1.74 1.73
C THR A 138 5.78 1.48 3.24
N MET A 139 5.87 0.22 3.65
CA MET A 139 5.94 -0.15 5.07
C MET A 139 7.28 0.27 5.71
N ALA A 140 8.40 0.17 4.99
CA ALA A 140 9.71 0.63 5.45
C ALA A 140 9.74 2.15 5.66
N LEU A 141 9.17 2.92 4.73
CA LEU A 141 8.98 4.37 4.90
C LEU A 141 8.11 4.68 6.12
N ALA A 142 7.02 3.95 6.30
CA ALA A 142 6.14 4.11 7.46
C ALA A 142 6.87 3.83 8.77
N LEU A 143 7.67 2.76 8.82
CA LEU A 143 8.50 2.44 9.99
C LEU A 143 9.52 3.54 10.31
N GLU A 144 10.24 4.03 9.31
CA GLU A 144 11.25 5.07 9.50
C GLU A 144 10.61 6.41 9.90
N LEU A 145 9.48 6.78 9.32
CA LEU A 145 8.72 7.96 9.71
C LEU A 145 8.32 7.90 11.19
N LEU A 146 7.78 6.77 11.64
CA LEU A 146 7.42 6.59 13.04
C LEU A 146 8.66 6.60 13.95
N GLN A 147 9.70 5.84 13.59
CA GLN A 147 10.91 5.72 14.40
C GLN A 147 11.60 7.05 14.60
N GLN A 148 11.79 7.83 13.53
CA GLN A 148 12.57 9.06 13.59
C GLN A 148 11.78 10.26 14.11
N THR A 149 10.45 10.22 14.11
CA THR A 149 9.61 11.31 14.66
C THR A 149 9.15 11.08 16.08
N GLU A 150 8.76 9.86 16.42
CA GLU A 150 8.14 9.55 17.72
C GLU A 150 8.91 8.48 18.53
N GLY A 151 9.74 7.68 17.85
CA GLY A 151 10.33 6.45 18.39
C GLY A 151 9.33 5.28 18.35
N TYR A 152 9.83 4.08 18.09
CA TYR A 152 9.03 2.87 18.07
C TYR A 152 9.71 1.73 18.82
N GLU A 153 9.13 1.27 19.91
CA GLU A 153 9.74 0.30 20.82
C GLU A 153 10.08 -1.07 20.20
N HIS A 154 9.36 -1.43 19.10
CA HIS A 154 9.56 -2.70 18.41
C HIS A 154 10.33 -2.55 17.09
N TYR A 155 11.09 -1.46 16.92
CA TYR A 155 11.82 -1.16 15.68
C TYR A 155 12.72 -2.32 15.22
N ASP A 156 13.58 -2.84 16.10
CA ASP A 156 14.49 -3.93 15.77
C ASP A 156 13.74 -5.21 15.38
N LYS A 157 12.62 -5.49 16.04
CA LYS A 157 11.75 -6.62 15.70
C LYS A 157 11.12 -6.48 14.31
N MET A 158 10.80 -5.26 13.90
CA MET A 158 10.31 -4.98 12.54
C MET A 158 11.42 -5.18 11.50
N LEU A 159 12.66 -4.78 11.79
CA LEU A 159 13.81 -5.04 10.90
C LEU A 159 14.02 -6.54 10.72
N ASP A 160 13.93 -7.33 11.78
CA ASP A 160 13.95 -8.80 11.71
C ASP A 160 12.82 -9.37 10.84
N GLY A 161 11.64 -8.74 10.89
CA GLY A 161 10.50 -9.08 10.03
C GLY A 161 10.78 -8.83 8.55
N PHE A 162 11.32 -7.67 8.21
CA PHE A 162 11.71 -7.33 6.83
C PHE A 162 12.77 -8.29 6.26
N ALA A 163 13.71 -8.74 7.08
CA ALA A 163 14.72 -9.72 6.66
C ALA A 163 14.13 -11.10 6.29
N LYS A 164 12.94 -11.43 6.78
CA LYS A 164 12.31 -12.76 6.63
C LYS A 164 11.08 -12.77 5.72
N ILE A 165 10.58 -11.60 5.34
CA ILE A 165 9.24 -11.49 4.71
C ILE A 165 9.15 -12.23 3.38
N PHE A 166 10.21 -12.23 2.57
CA PHE A 166 10.21 -12.92 1.28
C PHE A 166 10.16 -14.45 1.43
N ASP A 167 10.95 -15.01 2.34
CA ASP A 167 10.96 -16.45 2.62
C ASP A 167 9.62 -16.90 3.21
N LEU A 168 9.04 -16.09 4.10
CA LEU A 168 7.72 -16.34 4.66
C LEU A 168 6.62 -16.31 3.59
N ALA A 169 6.65 -15.34 2.69
CA ALA A 169 5.69 -15.24 1.60
C ALA A 169 5.81 -16.41 0.62
N GLU A 170 7.02 -16.82 0.25
CA GLU A 170 7.24 -17.95 -0.62
C GLU A 170 6.75 -19.25 0.02
N SER A 171 7.14 -19.51 1.28
CA SER A 171 6.70 -20.71 2.00
C SER A 171 5.19 -20.77 2.19
N SER A 172 4.56 -19.62 2.48
CA SER A 172 3.10 -19.51 2.59
C SER A 172 2.39 -19.76 1.26
N ALA A 173 2.92 -19.22 0.15
CA ALA A 173 2.40 -19.48 -1.19
C ALA A 173 2.51 -20.96 -1.58
N GLN A 174 3.62 -21.61 -1.24
CA GLN A 174 3.80 -23.04 -1.47
C GLN A 174 2.82 -23.88 -0.63
N ALA A 175 2.65 -23.57 0.64
CA ALA A 175 1.72 -24.27 1.53
C ALA A 175 0.26 -24.13 1.07
N SER A 176 -0.11 -22.98 0.53
CA SER A 176 -1.48 -22.70 0.06
C SER A 176 -1.83 -23.28 -1.30
N ARG A 177 -0.85 -23.74 -2.09
CA ARG A 177 -1.07 -24.19 -3.49
C ARG A 177 -2.16 -25.23 -3.65
N ARG A 178 -2.21 -26.23 -2.75
CA ARG A 178 -3.21 -27.28 -2.84
C ARG A 178 -4.62 -26.73 -2.66
N VAL A 179 -4.81 -25.97 -1.60
CA VAL A 179 -6.11 -25.37 -1.26
C VAL A 179 -6.55 -24.40 -2.37
N ALA A 180 -5.64 -23.57 -2.89
CA ALA A 180 -5.94 -22.66 -3.98
C ALA A 180 -6.37 -23.38 -5.26
N ARG A 181 -5.74 -24.51 -5.60
CA ARG A 181 -6.14 -25.32 -6.77
C ARG A 181 -7.48 -26.01 -6.58
N GLU A 182 -7.76 -26.54 -5.40
CA GLU A 182 -9.04 -27.15 -5.06
C GLU A 182 -10.16 -26.11 -5.17
N PHE A 183 -9.97 -24.93 -4.57
CA PHE A 183 -10.89 -23.80 -4.66
C PHE A 183 -11.13 -23.37 -6.13
N ALA A 184 -10.06 -23.15 -6.88
CA ALA A 184 -10.18 -22.74 -8.28
C ALA A 184 -10.93 -23.77 -9.13
N LYS A 185 -10.73 -25.06 -8.88
CA LYS A 185 -11.43 -26.15 -9.60
C LYS A 185 -12.92 -26.20 -9.22
N GLU A 186 -13.25 -25.99 -7.96
CA GLU A 186 -14.61 -26.05 -7.43
C GLU A 186 -15.43 -24.83 -7.91
N TYR A 187 -14.84 -23.65 -7.85
CA TYR A 187 -15.56 -22.38 -8.08
C TYR A 187 -15.25 -21.67 -9.41
N GLN A 188 -14.53 -22.33 -10.36
CA GLN A 188 -14.18 -21.73 -11.65
C GLN A 188 -15.37 -21.22 -12.48
N ASN A 189 -16.59 -21.74 -12.24
CA ASN A 189 -17.81 -21.34 -12.93
C ASN A 189 -18.79 -20.62 -11.99
N ALA A 190 -18.34 -20.17 -10.83
CA ALA A 190 -19.18 -19.42 -9.91
C ALA A 190 -19.63 -18.10 -10.56
N PRO A 191 -20.91 -17.71 -10.43
CA PRO A 191 -21.41 -16.48 -11.04
C PRO A 191 -20.81 -15.24 -10.39
N VAL A 192 -20.40 -15.32 -9.14
CA VAL A 192 -19.77 -14.25 -8.36
C VAL A 192 -18.91 -14.86 -7.26
N ILE A 193 -17.84 -14.17 -6.89
CA ILE A 193 -16.98 -14.52 -5.75
C ILE A 193 -16.83 -13.30 -4.85
N TYR A 194 -17.24 -13.41 -3.59
CA TYR A 194 -17.06 -12.35 -2.60
C TYR A 194 -15.80 -12.59 -1.77
N VAL A 195 -15.05 -11.51 -1.52
CA VAL A 195 -13.82 -11.55 -0.75
C VAL A 195 -13.97 -10.66 0.48
N MET A 196 -13.65 -11.21 1.65
CA MET A 196 -13.81 -10.52 2.91
C MET A 196 -12.52 -10.52 3.71
N SER A 197 -12.15 -9.37 4.26
CA SER A 197 -11.02 -9.27 5.19
C SER A 197 -11.14 -8.06 6.13
N SER A 198 -10.21 -7.93 7.07
CA SER A 198 -10.16 -6.83 8.04
C SER A 198 -8.73 -6.55 8.51
N GLY A 199 -8.55 -5.48 9.27
CA GLY A 199 -7.27 -5.09 9.82
C GLY A 199 -6.24 -4.78 8.72
N ALA A 200 -4.99 -5.16 8.91
CA ALA A 200 -3.92 -4.94 7.94
C ALA A 200 -4.18 -5.61 6.56
N SER A 201 -5.11 -6.58 6.51
CA SER A 201 -5.46 -7.31 5.29
C SER A 201 -6.66 -6.73 4.54
N THR A 202 -7.26 -5.62 4.98
CA THR A 202 -8.47 -5.05 4.34
C THR A 202 -8.29 -4.87 2.84
N GLU A 203 -7.18 -4.29 2.41
CA GLU A 203 -6.89 -4.06 1.00
C GLU A 203 -6.44 -5.32 0.23
N VAL A 204 -6.17 -6.42 0.92
CA VAL A 204 -5.98 -7.73 0.27
C VAL A 204 -7.30 -8.20 -0.34
N ALA A 205 -8.44 -8.02 0.36
CA ALA A 205 -9.76 -8.33 -0.20
C ALA A 205 -10.06 -7.45 -1.41
N TYR A 206 -9.79 -6.14 -1.33
CA TYR A 206 -9.93 -5.22 -2.46
C TYR A 206 -9.08 -5.69 -3.66
N SER A 207 -7.78 -5.89 -3.46
CA SER A 207 -6.87 -6.32 -4.53
C SER A 207 -7.27 -7.66 -5.14
N THR A 208 -7.71 -8.61 -4.32
CA THR A 208 -8.17 -9.91 -4.80
C THR A 208 -9.44 -9.75 -5.63
N SER A 209 -10.43 -9.03 -5.12
CA SER A 209 -11.71 -8.82 -5.80
C SER A 209 -11.54 -7.98 -7.08
N VAL A 210 -10.96 -6.78 -6.96
CA VAL A 210 -10.92 -5.80 -8.06
C VAL A 210 -9.82 -6.13 -9.07
N CYS A 211 -8.58 -6.30 -8.59
CA CYS A 211 -7.45 -6.45 -9.51
C CYS A 211 -7.29 -7.89 -10.02
N MET A 212 -7.48 -8.89 -9.17
CA MET A 212 -7.24 -10.28 -9.58
C MET A 212 -8.48 -10.91 -10.22
N LEU A 213 -9.66 -10.82 -9.58
CA LEU A 213 -10.87 -11.48 -10.09
C LEU A 213 -11.52 -10.67 -11.22
N MET A 214 -11.83 -9.39 -11.00
CA MET A 214 -12.52 -8.59 -12.04
C MET A 214 -11.59 -8.21 -13.19
N GLU A 215 -10.44 -7.60 -12.92
CA GLU A 215 -9.56 -7.06 -13.96
C GLU A 215 -8.83 -8.16 -14.75
N MET A 216 -8.23 -9.14 -14.04
CA MET A 216 -7.37 -10.14 -14.67
C MET A 216 -8.13 -11.38 -15.11
N GLN A 217 -9.18 -11.80 -14.41
CA GLN A 217 -9.92 -13.06 -14.67
C GLN A 217 -11.31 -12.83 -15.24
N TRP A 218 -11.82 -11.59 -15.22
CA TRP A 218 -13.17 -11.21 -15.68
C TRP A 218 -14.29 -11.95 -14.92
N ILE A 219 -14.04 -12.28 -13.67
CA ILE A 219 -15.00 -12.90 -12.77
C ILE A 219 -15.68 -11.77 -11.98
N HIS A 220 -17.00 -11.79 -11.91
CA HIS A 220 -17.75 -10.87 -11.07
C HIS A 220 -17.35 -11.07 -9.60
N SER A 221 -17.02 -10.00 -8.92
CA SER A 221 -16.58 -10.06 -7.55
C SER A 221 -16.99 -8.80 -6.78
N GLY A 222 -17.02 -8.93 -5.47
CA GLY A 222 -17.17 -7.83 -4.54
C GLY A 222 -16.30 -8.05 -3.32
N ASN A 223 -16.02 -6.98 -2.58
CA ASN A 223 -15.32 -7.12 -1.31
C ASN A 223 -16.05 -6.38 -0.19
N CYS A 224 -15.88 -6.86 1.03
CA CYS A 224 -16.39 -6.19 2.22
C CYS A 224 -15.43 -6.33 3.40
N HIS A 225 -15.57 -5.41 4.34
CA HIS A 225 -14.87 -5.50 5.61
C HIS A 225 -15.54 -6.54 6.51
N SER A 226 -14.76 -7.43 7.15
CA SER A 226 -15.33 -8.50 8.00
C SER A 226 -16.20 -7.97 9.14
N GLY A 227 -15.89 -6.80 9.68
CA GLY A 227 -16.67 -6.15 10.73
C GLY A 227 -18.03 -5.62 10.25
N GLU A 228 -18.22 -5.47 8.93
CA GLU A 228 -19.49 -5.04 8.31
C GLU A 228 -20.32 -6.21 7.78
N PHE A 229 -19.82 -7.45 7.85
CA PHE A 229 -20.48 -8.60 7.24
C PHE A 229 -21.93 -8.76 7.69
N PHE A 230 -22.20 -8.65 8.99
CA PHE A 230 -23.55 -8.78 9.55
C PHE A 230 -24.42 -7.50 9.43
N HIS A 231 -23.91 -6.45 8.79
CA HIS A 231 -24.62 -5.19 8.58
C HIS A 231 -25.05 -4.97 7.12
N GLY A 232 -25.33 -6.06 6.41
CA GLY A 232 -25.85 -6.04 5.02
C GLY A 232 -25.33 -7.21 4.19
N PRO A 233 -23.99 -7.38 4.04
CA PRO A 233 -23.44 -8.40 3.14
C PRO A 233 -23.95 -9.83 3.39
N PHE A 234 -24.27 -10.20 4.62
CA PHE A 234 -24.72 -11.56 4.94
C PHE A 234 -26.08 -11.89 4.30
N GLU A 235 -26.90 -10.90 3.97
CA GLU A 235 -28.22 -11.10 3.36
C GLU A 235 -28.16 -11.70 1.94
N ILE A 236 -27.02 -11.55 1.27
CA ILE A 236 -26.81 -12.11 -0.07
C ILE A 236 -26.10 -13.46 -0.07
N VAL A 237 -25.85 -14.02 1.13
CA VAL A 237 -25.20 -15.33 1.23
C VAL A 237 -26.17 -16.42 0.80
N GLU A 238 -25.82 -17.14 -0.23
CA GLU A 238 -26.56 -18.25 -0.78
C GLU A 238 -25.74 -19.54 -0.67
N LYS A 239 -26.44 -20.66 -0.65
CA LYS A 239 -25.78 -21.95 -0.69
C LYS A 239 -25.01 -22.11 -2.00
N ASP A 240 -23.77 -22.60 -1.91
CA ASP A 240 -22.91 -22.89 -3.05
C ASP A 240 -22.43 -21.64 -3.84
N VAL A 241 -22.56 -20.44 -3.28
CA VAL A 241 -21.93 -19.19 -3.80
C VAL A 241 -20.77 -18.81 -2.89
N PRO A 242 -19.54 -18.78 -3.41
CA PRO A 242 -18.33 -18.47 -2.63
C PRO A 242 -18.17 -16.97 -2.33
#